data_0370ead07c8cd01985920a796ccb86f2
#
_entry.id   0370ead07c8cd01985920a796ccb86f2
#
_cell.length_a   1.000
_cell.length_b   1.000
_cell.length_c   1.000
_cell.angle_alpha   90.00
_cell.angle_beta   90.00
_cell.angle_gamma   90.00
#
_symmetry.space_group_name_H-M   'P 1'
#
loop_
_entity.id
_entity.type
_entity.pdbx_description
1 polymer ?
#
loop_
_entity_poly.entity_id
_entity_poly.type
_entity_poly.pdbx_seq_one_letter_code
_entity_poly.pdbx_strand_id
1 'polypeptide(L)'
;REGKAEYEGYHYNLPYNGEDGTGLGKPLKSILQADTSIPIYTASITNTGLATSAELADGVFPVWMNPDRYDVFEPSISKGLQKADKTLMDFDIAPFVTCILGDDVDFCRAPIKANMALYIGGMGARDKNFYNDYAKALGYEDAAVKIQDLYLAGKKDEAAAAVPDELVDATHLVGPKEKIVERLQAWKAAGDKGHVGNMLIGAGQPEALELVASEML
;
A
#
# COMPACT_ATOMS: atom_id res chain seq x y z
N ARG A 1 -4.92 13.78 -19.74
CA ARG A 1 -5.70 15.03 -19.52
C ARG A 1 -5.96 15.81 -20.83
N GLU A 2 -5.82 15.16 -21.98
CA GLU A 2 -5.86 15.81 -23.30
C GLU A 2 -7.27 15.86 -23.94
N GLY A 3 -8.31 15.48 -23.21
CA GLY A 3 -9.71 15.54 -23.68
C GLY A 3 -10.13 14.42 -24.65
N LYS A 4 -9.21 13.57 -25.09
CA LYS A 4 -9.47 12.36 -25.88
C LYS A 4 -8.72 11.18 -25.29
N ALA A 5 -9.33 9.99 -25.32
CA ALA A 5 -8.67 8.75 -25.01
C ALA A 5 -8.43 7.97 -26.30
N GLU A 6 -7.19 8.02 -26.78
CA GLU A 6 -6.70 7.25 -27.93
C GLU A 6 -5.50 6.42 -27.48
N TYR A 7 -5.54 5.11 -27.71
CA TYR A 7 -4.46 4.20 -27.31
C TYR A 7 -4.47 2.94 -28.16
N GLU A 8 -3.33 2.54 -28.66
CA GLU A 8 -3.15 1.28 -29.37
C GLU A 8 -2.13 0.45 -28.61
N GLY A 9 -2.59 -0.63 -27.98
CA GLY A 9 -1.79 -1.50 -27.16
C GLY A 9 -2.10 -2.97 -27.32
N TYR A 10 -1.29 -3.82 -26.70
CA TYR A 10 -1.43 -5.28 -26.80
C TYR A 10 -2.76 -5.79 -26.18
N HIS A 11 -3.18 -5.23 -25.05
CA HIS A 11 -4.37 -5.67 -24.33
C HIS A 11 -5.60 -4.82 -24.61
N TYR A 12 -5.41 -3.53 -24.91
CA TYR A 12 -6.49 -2.57 -25.09
C TYR A 12 -6.21 -1.68 -26.28
N ASN A 13 -7.27 -1.41 -27.05
CA ASN A 13 -7.26 -0.38 -28.08
C ASN A 13 -8.41 0.60 -27.82
N LEU A 14 -8.11 1.88 -27.87
CA LEU A 14 -9.07 2.97 -27.71
C LEU A 14 -8.98 3.94 -28.90
N PRO A 15 -10.09 4.18 -29.66
CA PRO A 15 -11.40 3.51 -29.53
C PRO A 15 -11.32 2.04 -29.90
N TYR A 16 -12.20 1.23 -29.32
CA TYR A 16 -12.29 -0.19 -29.66
C TYR A 16 -12.90 -0.37 -31.05
N ASN A 17 -12.19 -1.07 -31.93
CA ASN A 17 -12.55 -1.29 -33.35
C ASN A 17 -12.71 -2.79 -33.67
N GLY A 18 -12.93 -3.67 -32.67
CA GLY A 18 -13.19 -5.09 -32.88
C GLY A 18 -14.52 -5.36 -33.60
N GLU A 19 -14.67 -6.56 -34.18
CA GLU A 19 -15.87 -6.97 -34.93
C GLU A 19 -17.17 -6.95 -34.10
N ASP A 20 -17.05 -7.14 -32.79
CA ASP A 20 -18.13 -7.07 -31.79
C ASP A 20 -18.36 -5.66 -31.20
N GLY A 21 -17.62 -4.68 -31.68
CA GLY A 21 -17.73 -3.28 -31.24
C GLY A 21 -18.96 -2.59 -31.88
N THR A 22 -19.25 -1.37 -31.40
CA THR A 22 -20.36 -0.55 -31.90
C THR A 22 -20.13 -0.01 -33.32
N GLY A 23 -18.91 -0.18 -33.86
CA GLY A 23 -18.51 0.34 -35.18
C GLY A 23 -18.37 1.86 -35.29
N LEU A 24 -18.48 2.60 -34.17
CA LEU A 24 -18.43 4.07 -34.20
C LEU A 24 -17.01 4.61 -34.43
N GLY A 25 -15.96 3.87 -34.06
CA GLY A 25 -14.56 4.22 -34.30
C GLY A 25 -14.12 5.60 -33.80
N LYS A 26 -14.87 6.18 -32.87
CA LYS A 26 -14.62 7.54 -32.36
C LYS A 26 -14.06 7.48 -30.95
N PRO A 27 -13.09 8.35 -30.61
CA PRO A 27 -12.58 8.46 -29.24
C PRO A 27 -13.70 8.73 -28.24
N LEU A 28 -13.61 8.11 -27.07
CA LEU A 28 -14.53 8.37 -25.96
C LEU A 28 -14.43 9.86 -25.59
N LYS A 29 -15.58 10.53 -25.54
CA LYS A 29 -15.72 11.88 -25.02
C LYS A 29 -16.48 11.84 -23.69
N SER A 30 -15.91 12.40 -22.67
CA SER A 30 -16.62 12.67 -21.42
C SER A 30 -17.17 14.08 -21.41
N ILE A 31 -18.39 14.25 -20.89
CA ILE A 31 -18.97 15.57 -20.58
C ILE A 31 -18.49 16.09 -19.21
N LEU A 32 -17.77 15.26 -18.45
CA LEU A 32 -17.20 15.67 -17.17
C LEU A 32 -16.03 16.62 -17.42
N GLN A 33 -16.12 17.80 -16.84
CA GLN A 33 -15.03 18.76 -16.79
C GLN A 33 -14.31 18.57 -15.46
N ALA A 34 -13.40 17.61 -15.43
CA ALA A 34 -12.57 17.39 -14.25
C ALA A 34 -11.48 18.43 -14.14
N ASP A 35 -11.20 18.89 -12.92
CA ASP A 35 -10.02 19.68 -12.63
C ASP A 35 -8.77 18.81 -12.86
N THR A 36 -7.89 19.27 -13.75
CA THR A 36 -6.67 18.54 -14.09
C THR A 36 -5.61 18.59 -12.99
N SER A 37 -5.80 19.40 -11.97
CA SER A 37 -4.92 19.47 -10.79
C SER A 37 -5.22 18.40 -9.73
N ILE A 38 -6.36 17.70 -9.83
CA ILE A 38 -6.68 16.60 -8.91
C ILE A 38 -5.59 15.53 -9.02
N PRO A 39 -4.87 15.20 -7.92
CA PRO A 39 -3.82 14.21 -7.95
C PRO A 39 -4.38 12.80 -8.11
N ILE A 40 -3.66 11.96 -8.85
CA ILE A 40 -4.01 10.56 -9.09
C ILE A 40 -3.04 9.68 -8.32
N TYR A 41 -3.57 8.86 -7.43
CA TYR A 41 -2.81 7.86 -6.69
C TYR A 41 -3.16 6.46 -7.15
N THR A 42 -2.17 5.58 -7.08
CA THR A 42 -2.34 4.15 -7.37
C THR A 42 -2.02 3.32 -6.13
N ALA A 43 -2.63 2.15 -5.99
CA ALA A 43 -2.30 1.21 -4.91
C ALA A 43 -1.32 0.17 -5.43
N SER A 44 -0.14 0.07 -4.80
CA SER A 44 0.86 -0.93 -5.17
C SER A 44 1.87 -1.23 -4.07
N ILE A 45 2.34 -2.50 -4.08
CA ILE A 45 3.46 -2.99 -3.26
C ILE A 45 4.45 -3.81 -4.10
N THR A 46 4.15 -4.07 -5.38
CA THR A 46 5.03 -4.84 -6.27
C THR A 46 6.05 -3.93 -6.94
N ASN A 47 7.23 -4.47 -7.23
CA ASN A 47 8.30 -3.70 -7.88
C ASN A 47 7.85 -3.02 -9.18
N THR A 48 7.14 -3.75 -10.05
CA THR A 48 6.62 -3.19 -11.30
C THR A 48 5.55 -2.14 -11.04
N GLY A 49 4.62 -2.42 -10.12
CA GLY A 49 3.56 -1.49 -9.76
C GLY A 49 4.10 -0.19 -9.16
N LEU A 50 5.05 -0.27 -8.23
CA LEU A 50 5.70 0.91 -7.62
C LEU A 50 6.43 1.76 -8.67
N ALA A 51 7.18 1.11 -9.59
CA ALA A 51 7.86 1.83 -10.67
C ALA A 51 6.85 2.50 -11.62
N THR A 52 5.75 1.82 -11.98
CA THR A 52 4.70 2.39 -12.81
C THR A 52 3.97 3.54 -12.10
N SER A 53 3.70 3.41 -10.80
CA SER A 53 3.12 4.49 -10.00
C SER A 53 4.00 5.73 -10.02
N ALA A 54 5.28 5.58 -9.75
CA ALA A 54 6.23 6.69 -9.72
C ALA A 54 6.43 7.33 -11.11
N GLU A 55 6.34 6.55 -12.19
CA GLU A 55 6.41 7.06 -13.57
C GLU A 55 5.16 7.86 -13.94
N LEU A 56 3.96 7.35 -13.67
CA LEU A 56 2.71 7.82 -14.27
C LEU A 56 1.76 8.56 -13.33
N ALA A 57 1.84 8.34 -12.02
CA ALA A 57 0.92 8.90 -11.04
C ALA A 57 1.54 10.06 -10.25
N ASP A 58 0.71 10.72 -9.44
CA ASP A 58 1.12 11.77 -8.51
C ASP A 58 1.51 11.18 -7.15
N GLY A 59 1.09 9.93 -6.86
CA GLY A 59 1.45 9.24 -5.64
C GLY A 59 1.08 7.75 -5.63
N VAL A 60 1.44 7.09 -4.53
CA VAL A 60 1.16 5.67 -4.30
C VAL A 60 0.63 5.41 -2.89
N PHE A 61 -0.31 4.48 -2.77
CA PHE A 61 -0.85 3.95 -1.51
C PHE A 61 -0.29 2.54 -1.23
N PRO A 62 0.87 2.40 -0.59
CA PRO A 62 1.33 1.10 -0.13
C PRO A 62 0.60 0.67 1.13
N VAL A 63 0.33 -0.63 1.27
CA VAL A 63 -0.09 -1.24 2.53
C VAL A 63 1.11 -1.78 3.28
N TRP A 64 1.03 -1.87 4.62
CA TRP A 64 2.04 -2.44 5.52
C TRP A 64 3.43 -1.87 5.28
N MET A 65 3.52 -0.60 4.97
CA MET A 65 4.81 0.06 4.88
C MET A 65 5.47 0.10 6.27
N ASN A 66 6.71 -0.34 6.32
CA ASN A 66 7.56 -0.10 7.48
C ASN A 66 8.38 1.17 7.22
N PRO A 67 8.20 2.26 8.00
CA PRO A 67 8.92 3.52 7.79
C PRO A 67 10.44 3.39 7.92
N ASP A 68 10.93 2.35 8.62
CA ASP A 68 12.36 2.07 8.76
C ASP A 68 12.94 1.26 7.58
N ARG A 69 12.09 0.77 6.66
CA ARG A 69 12.48 -0.11 5.56
C ARG A 69 12.09 0.46 4.19
N TYR A 70 12.36 1.76 3.99
CA TYR A 70 12.17 2.39 2.68
C TYR A 70 13.03 1.74 1.58
N ASP A 71 14.14 1.11 1.95
CA ASP A 71 15.03 0.34 1.07
C ASP A 71 14.26 -0.70 0.21
N VAL A 72 13.14 -1.22 0.69
CA VAL A 72 12.30 -2.18 -0.04
C VAL A 72 11.59 -1.51 -1.24
N PHE A 73 11.28 -0.23 -1.15
CA PHE A 73 10.57 0.54 -2.18
C PHE A 73 11.49 1.34 -3.09
N GLU A 74 12.61 1.83 -2.54
CA GLU A 74 13.51 2.79 -3.17
C GLU A 74 13.94 2.41 -4.59
N PRO A 75 14.42 1.18 -4.88
CA PRO A 75 14.88 0.84 -6.22
C PRO A 75 13.79 0.96 -7.29
N SER A 76 12.55 0.59 -6.92
CA SER A 76 11.41 0.62 -7.85
C SER A 76 10.88 2.03 -8.04
N ILE A 77 10.73 2.80 -6.97
CA ILE A 77 10.28 4.19 -7.03
C ILE A 77 11.29 5.03 -7.79
N SER A 78 12.59 4.93 -7.46
CA SER A 78 13.66 5.67 -8.15
C SER A 78 13.69 5.38 -9.65
N LYS A 79 13.49 4.11 -10.04
CA LYS A 79 13.41 3.72 -11.45
C LYS A 79 12.25 4.40 -12.19
N GLY A 80 11.07 4.48 -11.55
CA GLY A 80 9.89 5.13 -12.13
C GLY A 80 10.07 6.64 -12.24
N LEU A 81 10.54 7.28 -11.17
CA LEU A 81 10.82 8.72 -11.14
C LEU A 81 11.83 9.13 -12.20
N GLN A 82 12.92 8.37 -12.34
CA GLN A 82 13.94 8.64 -13.37
C GLN A 82 13.38 8.60 -14.80
N LYS A 83 12.47 7.66 -15.09
CA LYS A 83 11.83 7.58 -16.40
C LYS A 83 10.94 8.78 -16.73
N ALA A 84 10.35 9.40 -15.71
CA ALA A 84 9.45 10.54 -15.83
C ALA A 84 10.15 11.89 -15.63
N ASP A 85 11.45 11.89 -15.41
CA ASP A 85 12.24 13.08 -15.04
C ASP A 85 11.68 13.78 -13.78
N LYS A 86 11.29 12.96 -12.80
CA LYS A 86 10.73 13.36 -11.49
C LYS A 86 11.73 13.10 -10.36
N THR A 87 11.50 13.75 -9.24
CA THR A 87 12.15 13.52 -7.96
C THR A 87 11.14 13.04 -6.90
N LEU A 88 11.58 12.68 -5.70
CA LEU A 88 10.68 12.39 -4.57
C LEU A 88 9.80 13.58 -4.16
N MET A 89 10.21 14.81 -4.48
CA MET A 89 9.42 16.01 -4.21
C MET A 89 8.18 16.12 -5.12
N ASP A 90 8.18 15.39 -6.23
CA ASP A 90 7.10 15.37 -7.23
C ASP A 90 6.18 14.15 -7.08
N PHE A 91 6.38 13.35 -6.01
CA PHE A 91 5.68 12.08 -5.83
C PHE A 91 5.38 11.81 -4.36
N ASP A 92 4.11 11.61 -4.04
CA ASP A 92 3.68 11.34 -2.68
C ASP A 92 3.58 9.84 -2.39
N ILE A 93 4.18 9.41 -1.29
CA ILE A 93 4.03 8.06 -0.75
C ILE A 93 3.11 8.17 0.47
N ALA A 94 1.89 7.64 0.33
CA ALA A 94 0.82 7.77 1.31
C ALA A 94 0.36 6.40 1.83
N PRO A 95 1.09 5.77 2.77
CA PRO A 95 0.76 4.45 3.27
C PRO A 95 -0.56 4.43 4.07
N PHE A 96 -1.27 3.29 3.95
CA PHE A 96 -2.36 2.95 4.86
C PHE A 96 -1.81 2.42 6.18
N VAL A 97 -2.15 3.10 7.27
CA VAL A 97 -1.70 2.74 8.62
C VAL A 97 -2.92 2.58 9.53
N THR A 98 -3.16 1.36 10.00
CA THR A 98 -4.21 1.12 10.99
C THR A 98 -3.72 1.53 12.37
N CYS A 99 -4.57 2.29 13.09
CA CYS A 99 -4.32 2.69 14.47
C CYS A 99 -5.39 2.07 15.39
N ILE A 100 -4.94 1.30 16.38
CA ILE A 100 -5.81 0.70 17.42
C ILE A 100 -5.22 1.04 18.79
N LEU A 101 -5.87 1.92 19.49
CA LEU A 101 -5.51 2.36 20.84
C LEU A 101 -6.12 1.43 21.89
N GLY A 102 -5.31 0.91 22.82
CA GLY A 102 -5.76 0.06 23.91
C GLY A 102 -4.61 -0.47 24.75
N ASP A 103 -4.89 -0.76 26.02
CA ASP A 103 -3.88 -1.25 26.99
C ASP A 103 -3.44 -2.68 26.71
N ASP A 104 -4.35 -3.52 26.20
CA ASP A 104 -4.05 -4.90 25.81
C ASP A 104 -3.51 -4.93 24.38
N VAL A 105 -2.18 -5.00 24.26
CA VAL A 105 -1.48 -4.96 22.98
C VAL A 105 -1.83 -6.17 22.10
N ASP A 106 -2.00 -7.34 22.67
CA ASP A 106 -2.32 -8.55 21.90
C ASP A 106 -3.74 -8.50 21.37
N PHE A 107 -4.67 -7.95 22.14
CA PHE A 107 -6.02 -7.65 21.65
C PHE A 107 -6.00 -6.63 20.49
N CYS A 108 -5.17 -5.60 20.58
CA CYS A 108 -5.02 -4.61 19.49
C CYS A 108 -4.41 -5.23 18.23
N ARG A 109 -3.46 -6.17 18.36
CA ARG A 109 -2.82 -6.85 17.22
C ARG A 109 -3.73 -7.87 16.54
N ALA A 110 -4.63 -8.52 17.29
CA ALA A 110 -5.40 -9.66 16.80
C ALA A 110 -6.13 -9.44 15.47
N PRO A 111 -6.90 -8.34 15.26
CA PRO A 111 -7.58 -8.10 13.99
C PRO A 111 -6.60 -7.85 12.84
N ILE A 112 -5.44 -7.23 13.10
CA ILE A 112 -4.41 -6.97 12.11
C ILE A 112 -3.73 -8.29 11.70
N LYS A 113 -3.39 -9.15 12.66
CA LYS A 113 -2.83 -10.49 12.38
C LYS A 113 -3.79 -11.33 11.54
N ALA A 114 -5.07 -11.33 11.84
CA ALA A 114 -6.08 -12.05 11.06
C ALA A 114 -6.16 -11.52 9.61
N ASN A 115 -6.11 -10.21 9.42
CA ASN A 115 -6.08 -9.58 8.11
C ASN A 115 -4.79 -9.92 7.35
N MET A 116 -3.62 -9.76 7.98
CA MET A 116 -2.34 -10.11 7.37
C MET A 116 -2.26 -11.58 6.97
N ALA A 117 -2.77 -12.49 7.82
CA ALA A 117 -2.80 -13.92 7.51
C ALA A 117 -3.65 -14.24 6.28
N LEU A 118 -4.79 -13.55 6.11
CA LEU A 118 -5.62 -13.66 4.91
C LEU A 118 -4.83 -13.28 3.66
N TYR A 119 -4.14 -12.14 3.68
CA TYR A 119 -3.43 -11.62 2.51
C TYR A 119 -2.15 -12.41 2.23
N ILE A 120 -1.31 -12.64 3.24
CA ILE A 120 -0.04 -13.38 3.11
C ILE A 120 -0.30 -14.85 2.76
N GLY A 121 -1.38 -15.44 3.31
CA GLY A 121 -1.70 -16.85 3.14
C GLY A 121 -2.66 -17.16 1.99
N GLY A 122 -3.68 -16.32 1.75
CA GLY A 122 -4.85 -16.68 0.95
C GLY A 122 -5.12 -15.84 -0.29
N MET A 123 -4.48 -14.67 -0.47
CA MET A 123 -4.79 -13.75 -1.58
C MET A 123 -3.97 -14.04 -2.84
N GLY A 124 -3.74 -15.31 -3.16
CA GLY A 124 -3.03 -15.73 -4.35
C GLY A 124 -2.74 -17.23 -4.35
N ALA A 125 -2.27 -17.74 -5.48
CA ALA A 125 -1.75 -19.09 -5.56
C ALA A 125 -0.43 -19.20 -4.75
N ARG A 126 -0.05 -20.45 -4.37
CA ARG A 126 1.16 -20.70 -3.58
C ARG A 126 2.40 -20.01 -4.16
N ASP A 127 2.57 -20.05 -5.47
CA ASP A 127 3.74 -19.52 -6.17
C ASP A 127 3.50 -18.13 -6.79
N LYS A 128 2.38 -17.48 -6.44
CA LYS A 128 2.01 -16.18 -7.00
C LYS A 128 1.13 -15.39 -6.02
N ASN A 129 1.72 -14.98 -4.91
CA ASN A 129 1.08 -14.14 -3.90
C ASN A 129 1.97 -12.93 -3.59
N PHE A 130 1.58 -11.77 -4.09
CA PHE A 130 2.32 -10.51 -3.94
C PHE A 130 2.52 -10.10 -2.48
N TYR A 131 1.56 -10.38 -1.60
CA TYR A 131 1.65 -10.04 -0.18
C TYR A 131 2.62 -10.97 0.56
N ASN A 132 2.68 -12.25 0.14
CA ASN A 132 3.66 -13.19 0.66
C ASN A 132 5.08 -12.78 0.26
N ASP A 133 5.28 -12.43 -1.01
CA ASP A 133 6.57 -11.96 -1.51
C ASP A 133 6.98 -10.64 -0.84
N TYR A 134 6.02 -9.75 -0.57
CA TYR A 134 6.27 -8.51 0.13
C TYR A 134 6.67 -8.74 1.60
N ALA A 135 6.00 -9.64 2.32
CA ALA A 135 6.38 -10.01 3.68
C ALA A 135 7.81 -10.58 3.74
N LYS A 136 8.21 -11.39 2.74
CA LYS A 136 9.58 -11.87 2.59
C LYS A 136 10.56 -10.72 2.38
N ALA A 137 10.25 -9.77 1.50
CA ALA A 137 11.09 -8.60 1.25
C ALA A 137 11.29 -7.73 2.51
N LEU A 138 10.31 -7.70 3.39
CA LEU A 138 10.42 -7.05 4.71
C LEU A 138 11.30 -7.83 5.70
N GLY A 139 11.75 -9.04 5.37
CA GLY A 139 12.61 -9.88 6.20
C GLY A 139 11.89 -10.96 7.01
N TYR A 140 10.62 -11.25 6.69
CA TYR A 140 9.80 -12.26 7.39
C TYR A 140 9.56 -13.51 6.53
N GLU A 141 10.60 -14.03 5.89
CA GLU A 141 10.48 -15.14 4.94
C GLU A 141 9.91 -16.42 5.57
N ASP A 142 10.48 -16.88 6.71
CA ASP A 142 10.01 -18.08 7.39
C ASP A 142 8.56 -17.95 7.86
N ALA A 143 8.19 -16.76 8.37
CA ALA A 143 6.82 -16.49 8.79
C ALA A 143 5.85 -16.49 7.60
N ALA A 144 6.24 -15.88 6.47
CA ALA A 144 5.41 -15.83 5.27
C ALA A 144 5.11 -17.23 4.70
N VAL A 145 6.11 -18.13 4.69
CA VAL A 145 5.93 -19.53 4.30
C VAL A 145 4.98 -20.25 5.26
N LYS A 146 5.23 -20.14 6.57
CA LYS A 146 4.40 -20.79 7.60
C LYS A 146 2.95 -20.32 7.57
N ILE A 147 2.73 -19.02 7.44
CA ILE A 147 1.39 -18.42 7.36
C ILE A 147 0.64 -18.97 6.14
N GLN A 148 1.30 -19.03 4.98
CA GLN A 148 0.67 -19.53 3.76
C GLN A 148 0.34 -21.03 3.87
N ASP A 149 1.24 -21.85 4.42
CA ASP A 149 1.01 -23.29 4.62
C ASP A 149 -0.19 -23.54 5.52
N LEU A 150 -0.26 -22.85 6.64
CA LEU A 150 -1.38 -22.97 7.59
C LEU A 150 -2.69 -22.48 6.97
N TYR A 151 -2.66 -21.34 6.31
CA TYR A 151 -3.86 -20.75 5.72
C TYR A 151 -4.46 -21.64 4.62
N LEU A 152 -3.62 -22.15 3.71
CA LEU A 152 -4.04 -23.04 2.62
C LEU A 152 -4.49 -24.42 3.15
N ALA A 153 -4.01 -24.84 4.32
CA ALA A 153 -4.50 -26.03 5.03
C ALA A 153 -5.84 -25.78 5.77
N GLY A 154 -6.43 -24.59 5.67
CA GLY A 154 -7.68 -24.22 6.35
C GLY A 154 -7.52 -23.83 7.84
N LYS A 155 -6.29 -23.78 8.34
CA LYS A 155 -5.94 -23.48 9.74
C LYS A 155 -5.78 -21.96 9.94
N LYS A 156 -6.85 -21.22 9.73
CA LYS A 156 -6.82 -19.74 9.66
C LYS A 156 -6.38 -19.10 10.98
N ASP A 157 -6.83 -19.63 12.12
CA ASP A 157 -6.45 -19.09 13.43
C ASP A 157 -4.97 -19.36 13.74
N GLU A 158 -4.46 -20.54 13.37
CA GLU A 158 -3.03 -20.85 13.49
C GLU A 158 -2.19 -19.97 12.54
N ALA A 159 -2.69 -19.68 11.34
CA ALA A 159 -2.05 -18.76 10.41
C ALA A 159 -1.99 -17.32 10.96
N ALA A 160 -3.08 -16.84 11.57
CA ALA A 160 -3.09 -15.54 12.23
C ALA A 160 -2.11 -15.49 13.41
N ALA A 161 -2.07 -16.54 14.24
CA ALA A 161 -1.12 -16.65 15.34
C ALA A 161 0.35 -16.72 14.86
N ALA A 162 0.60 -17.17 13.63
CA ALA A 162 1.94 -17.23 13.04
C ALA A 162 2.43 -15.87 12.48
N VAL A 163 1.58 -14.85 12.42
CA VAL A 163 2.01 -13.49 12.03
C VAL A 163 2.86 -12.90 13.17
N PRO A 164 4.12 -12.51 12.90
CA PRO A 164 4.99 -11.94 13.92
C PRO A 164 4.44 -10.64 14.51
N ASP A 165 4.57 -10.47 15.82
CA ASP A 165 4.21 -9.22 16.51
C ASP A 165 5.01 -8.04 15.98
N GLU A 166 6.29 -8.27 15.71
CA GLU A 166 7.22 -7.28 15.19
C GLU A 166 6.79 -6.77 13.79
N LEU A 167 6.21 -7.63 12.94
CA LEU A 167 5.69 -7.20 11.65
C LEU A 167 4.48 -6.29 11.82
N VAL A 168 3.58 -6.61 12.75
CA VAL A 168 2.42 -5.76 13.07
C VAL A 168 2.88 -4.42 13.63
N ASP A 169 3.74 -4.44 14.63
CA ASP A 169 4.23 -3.24 15.32
C ASP A 169 5.07 -2.34 14.40
N ALA A 170 5.77 -2.94 13.44
CA ALA A 170 6.57 -2.18 12.46
C ALA A 170 5.73 -1.44 11.43
N THR A 171 4.52 -1.91 11.14
CA THR A 171 3.70 -1.43 10.00
C THR A 171 2.40 -0.75 10.43
N HIS A 172 2.02 -0.85 11.71
CA HIS A 172 0.78 -0.32 12.27
C HIS A 172 1.03 0.41 13.59
N LEU A 173 0.02 1.11 14.07
CA LEU A 173 0.03 1.84 15.33
C LEU A 173 -0.91 1.11 16.31
N VAL A 174 -0.35 0.28 17.21
CA VAL A 174 -1.17 -0.61 18.06
C VAL A 174 -0.68 -0.61 19.51
N GLY A 175 -1.60 -0.54 20.44
CA GLY A 175 -1.35 -0.64 21.88
C GLY A 175 -1.62 0.66 22.63
N PRO A 176 -1.00 0.84 23.82
CA PRO A 176 -1.18 2.03 24.64
C PRO A 176 -0.58 3.28 23.98
N LYS A 177 -1.02 4.43 24.46
CA LYS A 177 -0.64 5.74 23.93
C LYS A 177 0.88 5.90 23.77
N GLU A 178 1.64 5.53 24.78
CA GLU A 178 3.08 5.70 24.81
C GLU A 178 3.78 4.91 23.69
N LYS A 179 3.31 3.68 23.42
CA LYS A 179 3.83 2.84 22.34
C LYS A 179 3.51 3.42 20.97
N ILE A 180 2.30 3.93 20.79
CA ILE A 180 1.90 4.59 19.53
C ILE A 180 2.75 5.85 19.31
N VAL A 181 2.92 6.70 20.32
CA VAL A 181 3.73 7.92 20.24
C VAL A 181 5.18 7.59 19.91
N GLU A 182 5.77 6.56 20.54
CA GLU A 182 7.11 6.08 20.22
C GLU A 182 7.22 5.66 18.75
N ARG A 183 6.25 4.87 18.24
CA ARG A 183 6.27 4.41 16.85
C ARG A 183 6.07 5.55 15.85
N LEU A 184 5.30 6.57 16.19
CA LEU A 184 5.12 7.76 15.35
C LEU A 184 6.44 8.53 15.10
N GLN A 185 7.46 8.40 15.95
CA GLN A 185 8.76 9.03 15.70
C GLN A 185 9.45 8.47 14.45
N ALA A 186 9.31 7.18 14.18
CA ALA A 186 9.84 6.59 12.94
C ALA A 186 9.10 7.11 11.70
N TRP A 187 7.79 7.34 11.80
CA TRP A 187 7.00 7.94 10.72
C TRP A 187 7.40 9.40 10.47
N LYS A 188 7.64 10.20 11.52
CA LYS A 188 8.18 11.56 11.41
C LYS A 188 9.53 11.55 10.70
N ALA A 189 10.44 10.68 11.16
CA ALA A 189 11.76 10.56 10.54
C ALA A 189 11.72 10.11 9.07
N ALA A 190 10.74 9.31 8.68
CA ALA A 190 10.51 8.96 7.28
C ALA A 190 9.95 10.15 6.48
N GLY A 191 9.07 10.95 7.08
CA GLY A 191 8.57 12.21 6.50
C GLY A 191 9.69 13.22 6.25
N ASP A 192 10.56 13.43 7.23
CA ASP A 192 11.71 14.34 7.12
C ASP A 192 12.66 13.99 5.96
N LYS A 193 12.70 12.71 5.61
CA LYS A 193 13.49 12.19 4.48
C LYS A 193 12.74 12.23 3.12
N GLY A 194 11.47 12.61 3.12
CA GLY A 194 10.61 12.54 1.95
C GLY A 194 10.18 11.13 1.54
N HIS A 195 10.38 10.13 2.42
CA HIS A 195 9.97 8.74 2.19
C HIS A 195 8.48 8.51 2.43
N VAL A 196 7.82 9.42 3.13
CA VAL A 196 6.37 9.46 3.38
C VAL A 196 5.94 10.91 3.31
N GLY A 197 4.98 11.24 2.46
CA GLY A 197 4.41 12.59 2.39
C GLY A 197 3.12 12.73 3.19
N ASN A 198 2.26 11.72 3.13
CA ASN A 198 1.02 11.65 3.87
C ASN A 198 0.85 10.28 4.53
N MET A 199 0.04 10.19 5.59
CA MET A 199 -0.39 8.93 6.20
C MET A 199 -1.91 8.81 6.13
N LEU A 200 -2.42 7.72 5.60
CA LEU A 200 -3.84 7.41 5.59
C LEU A 200 -4.17 6.59 6.84
N ILE A 201 -4.64 7.26 7.88
CA ILE A 201 -4.93 6.62 9.16
C ILE A 201 -6.30 5.96 9.15
N GLY A 202 -6.33 4.64 9.28
CA GLY A 202 -7.52 3.86 9.54
C GLY A 202 -7.70 3.62 11.04
N ALA A 203 -8.63 4.32 11.68
CA ALA A 203 -8.96 4.10 13.08
C ALA A 203 -10.49 4.11 13.28
N GLY A 204 -10.98 3.14 14.06
CA GLY A 204 -12.37 3.10 14.50
C GLY A 204 -12.65 3.90 15.77
N GLN A 205 -11.62 4.49 16.39
CA GLN A 205 -11.67 5.18 17.67
C GLN A 205 -11.31 6.65 17.43
N PRO A 206 -12.21 7.63 17.76
CA PRO A 206 -11.90 9.06 17.65
C PRO A 206 -10.64 9.46 18.43
N GLU A 207 -10.42 8.87 19.61
CA GLU A 207 -9.28 9.16 20.47
C GLU A 207 -7.95 8.74 19.83
N ALA A 208 -7.96 7.68 19.02
CA ALA A 208 -6.78 7.26 18.27
C ALA A 208 -6.43 8.27 17.15
N LEU A 209 -7.46 8.82 16.47
CA LEU A 209 -7.26 9.88 15.47
C LEU A 209 -6.75 11.17 16.11
N GLU A 210 -7.33 11.58 17.25
CA GLU A 210 -6.90 12.75 18.00
C GLU A 210 -5.45 12.61 18.47
N LEU A 211 -5.08 11.41 18.96
CA LEU A 211 -3.69 11.13 19.36
C LEU A 211 -2.73 11.30 18.19
N VAL A 212 -3.01 10.65 17.05
CA VAL A 212 -2.14 10.75 15.87
C VAL A 212 -2.05 12.19 15.37
N ALA A 213 -3.18 12.90 15.30
CA ALA A 213 -3.21 14.30 14.87
C ALA A 213 -2.39 15.20 15.79
N SER A 214 -2.52 15.02 17.12
CA SER A 214 -1.79 15.83 18.11
C SER A 214 -0.27 15.62 18.06
N GLU A 215 0.18 14.47 17.57
CA GLU A 215 1.60 14.13 17.47
C GLU A 215 2.20 14.48 16.10
N MET A 216 1.39 14.53 15.03
CA MET A 216 1.88 14.65 13.67
C MET A 216 1.62 16.02 13.01
N LEU A 217 0.65 16.78 13.50
CA LEU A 217 0.28 18.10 12.99
C LEU A 217 0.71 19.22 13.96
#